data_a3cebb3d9e526719611bbddd65a5393f
#
_entry.id   a3cebb3d9e526719611bbddd65a5393f
#
_cell.length_a   1.000
_cell.length_b   1.000
_cell.length_c   1.000
_cell.angle_alpha   90.00
_cell.angle_beta   90.00
_cell.angle_gamma   90.00
#
_symmetry.space_group_name_H-M   'P 1'
#
loop_
_entity.id
_entity.type
_entity.pdbx_description
1 polymer ?
#
loop_
_entity_poly.entity_id
_entity_poly.type
_entity_poly.pdbx_seq_one_letter_code
_entity_poly.pdbx_strand_id
1 'polypeptide(L)'
;VGDGPHGPDLAEIIAALRARGCARIFVEGGGVTVSAFLAAGLLDRVQVTVAPMFIGGGRPAFRLPAANLLADCARPGYRVFRMGGDMLFDC
;
A
#
# COMPACT_ATOMS: atom_id res chain seq x y z
N VAL A 1 -0.43 -13.02 17.65
CA VAL A 1 -1.33 -12.49 16.64
C VAL A 1 -2.16 -13.62 16.05
N GLY A 2 -3.47 -13.47 16.05
CA GLY A 2 -4.38 -14.49 15.52
C GLY A 2 -4.49 -14.42 14.00
N ASP A 3 -4.81 -15.55 13.40
CA ASP A 3 -5.14 -15.63 11.98
C ASP A 3 -6.65 -15.56 11.82
N GLY A 4 -7.11 -14.64 10.98
CA GLY A 4 -8.50 -14.56 10.60
C GLY A 4 -8.82 -15.49 9.42
N PRO A 5 -10.08 -15.55 8.97
CA PRO A 5 -10.47 -16.40 7.84
C PRO A 5 -9.79 -16.03 6.52
N HIS A 6 -9.24 -14.85 6.41
CA HIS A 6 -8.53 -14.35 5.23
C HIS A 6 -7.05 -14.08 5.49
N GLY A 7 -6.45 -14.77 6.47
CA GLY A 7 -5.06 -14.60 6.87
C GLY A 7 -4.93 -13.81 8.17
N PRO A 8 -3.72 -13.30 8.49
CA PRO A 8 -3.48 -12.55 9.71
C PRO A 8 -4.35 -11.32 9.84
N ASP A 9 -4.77 -11.00 11.05
CA ASP A 9 -5.47 -9.75 11.33
C ASP A 9 -4.45 -8.61 11.36
N LEU A 10 -4.48 -7.78 10.34
CA LEU A 10 -3.52 -6.68 10.16
C LEU A 10 -3.63 -5.63 11.28
N ALA A 11 -4.85 -5.36 11.75
CA ALA A 11 -5.05 -4.42 12.85
C ALA A 11 -4.43 -4.94 14.14
N GLU A 12 -4.48 -6.24 14.40
CA GLU A 12 -3.80 -6.86 15.56
C GLU A 12 -2.29 -6.75 15.44
N ILE A 13 -1.74 -6.93 14.25
CA ILE A 13 -0.30 -6.79 14.02
C ILE A 13 0.14 -5.37 14.38
N ILE A 14 -0.57 -4.36 13.90
CA ILE A 14 -0.26 -2.96 14.18
C ILE A 14 -0.39 -2.67 15.67
N ALA A 15 -1.46 -3.15 16.31
CA ALA A 15 -1.67 -2.96 17.75
C ALA A 15 -0.55 -3.61 18.56
N ALA A 16 -0.10 -4.82 18.19
CA ALA A 16 1.00 -5.51 18.86
C ALA A 16 2.31 -4.73 18.74
N LEU A 17 2.59 -4.16 17.57
CA LEU A 17 3.80 -3.36 17.37
C LEU A 17 3.75 -2.04 18.13
N ARG A 18 2.60 -1.39 18.18
CA ARG A 18 2.41 -0.17 18.98
C ARG A 18 2.57 -0.43 20.47
N ALA A 19 2.09 -1.57 20.96
CA ALA A 19 2.26 -1.97 22.35
C ALA A 19 3.74 -2.15 22.73
N ARG A 20 4.61 -2.42 21.76
CA ARG A 20 6.06 -2.50 21.94
C ARG A 20 6.77 -1.16 21.77
N GLY A 21 6.03 -0.07 21.60
CA GLY A 21 6.57 1.27 21.49
C GLY A 21 6.92 1.71 20.07
N CYS A 22 6.50 0.98 19.04
CA CYS A 22 6.73 1.36 17.66
C CYS A 22 5.79 2.50 17.25
N ALA A 23 6.33 3.71 17.08
CA ALA A 23 5.55 4.88 16.64
C ALA A 23 5.42 4.95 15.12
N ARG A 24 6.40 4.41 14.39
CA ARG A 24 6.39 4.33 12.93
C ARG A 24 6.56 2.90 12.50
N ILE A 25 5.73 2.48 11.55
CA ILE A 25 5.74 1.12 11.01
C ILE A 25 5.88 1.24 9.50
N PHE A 26 6.88 0.57 8.96
CA PHE A 26 7.15 0.55 7.53
C PHE A 26 6.71 -0.80 6.96
N VAL A 27 5.75 -0.77 6.02
CA VAL A 27 5.25 -1.97 5.37
C VAL A 27 5.99 -2.14 4.05
N GLU A 28 6.82 -3.17 3.99
CA GLU A 28 7.52 -3.58 2.78
C GLU A 28 7.01 -4.94 2.32
N GLY A 29 7.24 -5.24 1.07
CA GLY A 29 6.94 -6.56 0.55
C GLY A 29 6.34 -6.52 -0.83
N GLY A 30 5.82 -7.65 -1.27
CA GLY A 30 5.17 -7.76 -2.56
C GLY A 30 3.80 -7.08 -2.59
N GLY A 31 3.22 -7.00 -3.80
CA GLY A 31 1.94 -6.33 -4.01
C GLY A 31 0.80 -6.90 -3.16
N VAL A 32 0.86 -8.18 -2.78
CA VAL A 32 -0.18 -8.78 -1.93
C VAL A 32 -0.19 -8.18 -0.54
N THR A 33 0.98 -8.06 0.10
CA THR A 33 1.09 -7.50 1.46
C THR A 33 0.69 -6.03 1.50
N VAL A 34 1.25 -5.21 0.62
CA VAL A 34 0.94 -3.77 0.55
C VAL A 34 -0.53 -3.56 0.22
N SER A 35 -1.08 -4.33 -0.72
CA SER A 35 -2.49 -4.23 -1.11
C SER A 35 -3.43 -4.58 0.04
N ALA A 36 -3.08 -5.59 0.85
CA ALA A 36 -3.88 -5.97 2.00
C ALA A 36 -3.97 -4.84 3.04
N PHE A 37 -2.85 -4.17 3.35
CA PHE A 37 -2.85 -3.01 4.24
C PHE A 37 -3.61 -1.83 3.66
N LEU A 38 -3.45 -1.58 2.37
CA LEU A 38 -4.15 -0.49 1.69
C LEU A 38 -5.67 -0.73 1.66
N ALA A 39 -6.11 -1.94 1.33
CA ALA A 39 -7.52 -2.30 1.30
C ALA A 39 -8.17 -2.20 2.68
N ALA A 40 -7.43 -2.50 3.74
CA ALA A 40 -7.91 -2.39 5.12
C ALA A 40 -7.89 -0.96 5.67
N GLY A 41 -7.39 0.02 4.90
CA GLY A 41 -7.31 1.41 5.34
C GLY A 41 -6.29 1.66 6.44
N LEU A 42 -5.25 0.83 6.52
CA LEU A 42 -4.26 0.87 7.59
C LEU A 42 -2.96 1.59 7.21
N LEU A 43 -2.88 2.18 6.02
CA LEU A 43 -1.72 2.94 5.58
C LEU A 43 -1.99 4.44 5.68
N ASP A 44 -1.11 5.14 6.39
CA ASP A 44 -1.17 6.60 6.48
C ASP A 44 -0.50 7.25 5.28
N ARG A 45 0.53 6.60 4.74
CA ARG A 45 1.32 7.12 3.64
C ARG A 45 1.74 6.01 2.69
N VAL A 46 1.64 6.27 1.40
CA VAL A 46 2.05 5.33 0.34
C VAL A 46 2.99 6.03 -0.61
N GLN A 47 4.13 5.41 -0.90
CA GLN A 47 5.09 5.91 -1.87
C GLN A 47 5.10 4.99 -3.09
N VAL A 48 4.91 5.56 -4.27
CA VAL A 48 4.88 4.82 -5.54
C VAL A 48 5.84 5.46 -6.52
N THR A 49 6.77 4.66 -7.02
CA THR A 49 7.71 5.12 -8.06
C THR A 49 7.22 4.63 -9.42
N VAL A 50 7.16 5.53 -10.37
CA VAL A 50 6.77 5.23 -11.75
C VAL A 50 7.97 5.43 -12.66
N ALA A 51 8.39 4.36 -13.32
CA ALA A 51 9.44 4.39 -14.33
C ALA A 51 8.84 4.70 -15.71
N PRO A 52 9.54 5.47 -16.56
CA PRO A 52 9.04 5.81 -17.89
C PRO A 52 9.27 4.66 -18.87
N MET A 53 8.63 3.52 -18.62
CA MET A 53 8.72 2.34 -19.47
C MET A 53 7.40 1.59 -19.52
N PHE A 54 7.14 0.93 -20.63
CA PHE A 54 6.00 0.04 -20.79
C PHE A 54 6.48 -1.40 -20.74
N ILE A 55 6.04 -2.13 -19.72
CA ILE A 55 6.46 -3.51 -19.52
C ILE A 55 5.54 -4.52 -20.21
N GLY A 56 4.28 -4.13 -20.42
CA GLY A 56 3.29 -4.94 -21.10
C GLY A 56 2.69 -6.07 -20.29
N GLY A 57 3.43 -6.60 -19.33
CA GLY A 57 2.97 -7.66 -18.43
C GLY A 57 3.76 -7.63 -17.15
N GLY A 58 3.50 -8.54 -16.24
CA GLY A 58 4.19 -8.60 -14.96
C GLY A 58 3.22 -8.68 -13.80
N ARG A 59 3.75 -8.61 -12.58
CA ARG A 59 2.92 -8.62 -11.38
C ARG A 59 2.36 -7.22 -11.11
N PRO A 60 1.05 -7.10 -10.86
CA PRO A 60 0.48 -5.83 -10.44
C PRO A 60 1.09 -5.36 -9.11
N ALA A 61 1.38 -4.05 -9.01
CA ALA A 61 1.86 -3.46 -7.76
C ALA A 61 0.77 -3.50 -6.69
N PHE A 62 -0.48 -3.26 -7.09
CA PHE A 62 -1.63 -3.26 -6.20
C PHE A 62 -2.71 -4.20 -6.72
N ARG A 63 -3.30 -4.96 -5.79
CA ARG A 63 -4.44 -5.83 -6.05
C ARG A 63 -5.53 -5.48 -5.06
N LEU A 64 -6.48 -4.65 -5.49
CA LEU A 64 -7.57 -4.16 -4.68
C LEU A 64 -8.90 -4.62 -5.27
N PRO A 65 -9.97 -4.67 -4.48
CA PRO A 65 -11.30 -4.86 -5.03
C PRO A 65 -11.58 -3.83 -6.12
N ALA A 66 -12.13 -4.27 -7.25
CA ALA A 66 -12.43 -3.37 -8.35
C ALA A 66 -13.49 -2.35 -7.94
N ALA A 67 -13.26 -1.07 -8.28
CA ALA A 67 -14.28 -0.04 -8.14
C ALA A 67 -15.22 -0.09 -9.34
N ASN A 68 -16.52 0.03 -9.10
CA ASN A 68 -17.53 0.00 -10.17
C ASN A 68 -17.57 1.33 -10.95
N LEU A 69 -17.25 2.43 -10.26
CA LEU A 69 -17.24 3.77 -10.85
C LEU A 69 -15.90 4.45 -10.54
N LEU A 70 -15.46 5.32 -11.43
CA LEU A 70 -14.24 6.10 -11.19
C LEU A 70 -14.36 6.98 -9.95
N ALA A 71 -15.57 7.42 -9.59
CA ALA A 71 -15.82 8.18 -8.39
C ALA A 71 -15.54 7.40 -7.11
N ASP A 72 -15.60 6.06 -7.15
CA ASP A 72 -15.36 5.18 -6.02
C ASP A 72 -13.88 4.83 -5.85
N CYS A 73 -13.01 5.25 -6.78
CA CYS A 73 -11.58 5.03 -6.68
C CYS A 73 -10.96 5.93 -5.62
N ALA A 74 -10.00 5.40 -4.87
CA ALA A 74 -9.25 6.19 -3.91
C ALA A 74 -8.43 7.27 -4.64
N ARG A 75 -8.51 8.50 -4.14
CA ARG A 75 -7.81 9.66 -4.72
C ARG A 75 -7.09 10.42 -3.60
N PRO A 76 -5.95 9.92 -3.12
CA PRO A 76 -5.21 10.58 -2.05
C PRO A 76 -4.60 11.89 -2.54
N GLY A 77 -4.39 12.83 -1.61
CA GLY A 77 -3.48 13.94 -1.87
C GLY A 77 -2.07 13.41 -2.05
N TYR A 78 -1.24 14.09 -2.83
CA TYR A 78 0.10 13.59 -3.12
C TYR A 78 1.09 14.69 -3.40
N ARG A 79 2.38 14.35 -3.24
CA ARG A 79 3.51 15.13 -3.71
C ARG A 79 4.26 14.31 -4.74
N VAL A 80 4.89 14.98 -5.70
CA VAL A 80 5.65 14.32 -6.75
C VAL A 80 7.11 14.75 -6.65
N PHE A 81 8.01 13.79 -6.70
CA PHE A 81 9.45 14.02 -6.67
C PHE A 81 10.10 13.36 -7.87
N ARG A 82 11.02 14.07 -8.50
CA ARG A 82 11.83 13.49 -9.56
C ARG A 82 12.96 12.68 -8.93
N MET A 83 13.07 11.41 -9.32
CA MET A 83 14.05 10.45 -8.79
C MET A 83 14.89 9.92 -9.96
N GLY A 84 15.93 10.69 -10.39
CA GLY A 84 16.66 10.34 -11.59
C GLY A 84 15.75 10.35 -12.82
N GLY A 85 15.61 9.21 -13.51
CA GLY A 85 14.68 9.04 -14.62
C GLY A 85 13.26 8.70 -14.22
N ASP A 86 12.99 8.48 -12.94
CA ASP A 86 11.71 8.04 -12.42
C ASP A 86 10.97 9.16 -11.69
N MET A 87 9.68 8.96 -11.44
CA MET A 87 8.86 9.88 -10.65
C MET A 87 8.34 9.15 -9.41
N LEU A 88 8.57 9.76 -8.24
CA LEU A 88 8.05 9.26 -6.97
C LEU A 88 6.79 10.04 -6.59
N PHE A 89 5.70 9.31 -6.35
CA PHE A 89 4.47 9.85 -5.78
C PHE A 89 4.43 9.52 -4.30
N ASP A 90 4.41 10.54 -3.46
CA ASP A 90 4.27 10.41 -2.02
C ASP A 90 2.83 10.79 -1.65
N CYS A 91 2.03 9.77 -1.42
CA CYS A 91 0.58 9.90 -1.19
C CYS A 91 0.21 9.92 0.27
#